data_f85b218df32df0731b750e57888f05ad
#
_entry.id   f85b218df32df0731b750e57888f05ad
#
_cell.length_a   1.000
_cell.length_b   1.000
_cell.length_c   1.000
_cell.angle_alpha   90.00
_cell.angle_beta   90.00
_cell.angle_gamma   90.00
#
_symmetry.space_group_name_H-M   'P 1'
#
loop_
_entity.id
_entity.type
_entity.pdbx_description
1 polymer ?
#
loop_
_entity_poly.entity_id
_entity_poly.type
_entity_poly.pdbx_seq_one_letter_code
_entity_poly.pdbx_strand_id
1 'polypeptide(L)'
;TRLGLDVDLLCFIADDEDGEILVNKLDAEGVNTEYVIRKRNNNKIFTSVKKRIVSESHHICRIDKEPSQKEVKSISYEFFEKNLKKAISQNEYKFTVISDYAKGMISKETYSLINKLSKSPIIVDPKPINKIDYKNAFILKPNKKEILELANVEIDPSNEDIAELKEPIFEFINKNNIKNLVVTDGINGSYLINKKEIQHFPSEKVEVYDVSGAGDSFLAALVFCCSNNKNLIESVKFANIAASTTIVHSGTTPLLK
;
A
#
# COMPACT_ATOMS: atom_id res chain seq x y z
N THR A 1 -10.00 7.31 -6.29
CA THR A 1 -11.16 8.03 -6.88
C THR A 1 -10.76 8.82 -8.12
N ARG A 2 -9.67 9.62 -8.12
CA ARG A 2 -9.27 10.46 -9.27
C ARG A 2 -9.10 9.72 -10.59
N LEU A 3 -8.76 8.45 -10.59
CA LEU A 3 -8.75 7.57 -11.77
C LEU A 3 -10.15 7.06 -12.17
N GLY A 4 -11.19 7.37 -11.39
CA GLY A 4 -12.58 6.99 -11.69
C GLY A 4 -13.02 5.67 -11.06
N LEU A 5 -12.40 5.25 -9.95
CA LEU A 5 -12.89 4.15 -9.12
C LEU A 5 -13.67 4.67 -7.92
N ASP A 6 -14.74 3.97 -7.56
CA ASP A 6 -15.40 4.16 -6.27
C ASP A 6 -14.55 3.50 -5.18
N VAL A 7 -14.26 4.23 -4.11
CA VAL A 7 -13.35 3.79 -3.03
C VAL A 7 -14.00 3.98 -1.68
N ASP A 8 -14.17 2.87 -0.97
CA ASP A 8 -14.53 2.86 0.44
C ASP A 8 -13.26 2.74 1.28
N LEU A 9 -13.05 3.67 2.22
CA LEU A 9 -11.84 3.71 3.02
C LEU A 9 -12.10 3.21 4.44
N LEU A 10 -11.39 2.15 4.83
CA LEU A 10 -11.31 1.69 6.21
C LEU A 10 -9.95 2.06 6.78
N CYS A 11 -9.90 3.05 7.63
CA CYS A 11 -8.70 3.48 8.33
C CYS A 11 -9.03 3.96 9.75
N PHE A 12 -8.01 4.32 10.50
CA PHE A 12 -8.11 4.84 11.85
C PHE A 12 -7.64 6.29 11.90
N ILE A 13 -8.44 7.15 12.52
CA ILE A 13 -8.09 8.54 12.86
C ILE A 13 -8.53 8.84 14.30
N ALA A 14 -7.96 9.89 14.88
CA ALA A 14 -8.52 10.46 16.10
C ALA A 14 -9.64 11.45 15.77
N ASP A 15 -10.46 11.74 16.78
CA ASP A 15 -11.47 12.79 16.76
C ASP A 15 -10.78 14.10 17.18
N ASP A 16 -9.97 14.64 16.29
CA ASP A 16 -9.18 15.85 16.44
C ASP A 16 -9.20 16.69 15.14
N GLU A 17 -8.66 17.91 15.21
CA GLU A 17 -8.65 18.83 14.07
C GLU A 17 -7.95 18.26 12.85
N ASP A 18 -6.80 17.57 13.03
CA ASP A 18 -6.07 16.94 11.95
C ASP A 18 -6.90 15.81 11.30
N GLY A 19 -7.66 15.06 12.10
CA GLY A 19 -8.58 14.02 11.62
C GLY A 19 -9.75 14.59 10.82
N GLU A 20 -10.33 15.69 11.28
CA GLU A 20 -11.41 16.38 10.56
C GLU A 20 -10.93 16.95 9.22
N ILE A 21 -9.75 17.59 9.20
CA ILE A 21 -9.14 18.08 7.96
C ILE A 21 -8.93 16.94 6.98
N LEU A 22 -8.46 15.77 7.45
CA LEU A 22 -8.23 14.61 6.59
C LEU A 22 -9.53 14.09 5.98
N VAL A 23 -10.58 13.92 6.79
CA VAL A 23 -11.87 13.43 6.31
C VAL A 23 -12.48 14.38 5.29
N ASN A 24 -12.51 15.68 5.58
CA ASN A 24 -13.04 16.69 4.66
C ASN A 24 -12.31 16.67 3.30
N LYS A 25 -10.99 16.45 3.30
CA LYS A 25 -10.21 16.28 2.06
C LYS A 25 -10.57 15.01 1.31
N LEU A 26 -10.75 13.89 2.02
CA LEU A 26 -11.11 12.62 1.41
C LEU A 26 -12.52 12.68 0.80
N ASP A 27 -13.48 13.26 1.50
CA ASP A 27 -14.85 13.45 1.02
C ASP A 27 -14.88 14.36 -0.23
N ALA A 28 -14.09 15.45 -0.22
CA ALA A 28 -13.94 16.33 -1.38
C ALA A 28 -13.35 15.64 -2.62
N GLU A 29 -12.54 14.59 -2.41
CA GLU A 29 -11.99 13.74 -3.48
C GLU A 29 -12.91 12.57 -3.84
N GLY A 30 -14.11 12.49 -3.27
CA GLY A 30 -15.08 11.45 -3.54
C GLY A 30 -14.74 10.08 -2.94
N VAL A 31 -13.93 10.05 -1.88
CA VAL A 31 -13.69 8.82 -1.10
C VAL A 31 -14.83 8.63 -0.10
N ASN A 32 -15.43 7.44 -0.05
CA ASN A 32 -16.40 7.14 0.99
C ASN A 32 -15.71 6.91 2.34
N THR A 33 -15.99 7.79 3.30
CA THR A 33 -15.39 7.77 4.64
C THR A 33 -16.28 7.16 5.72
N GLU A 34 -17.41 6.53 5.34
CA GLU A 34 -18.38 5.93 6.26
C GLU A 34 -17.75 4.86 7.18
N TYR A 35 -16.70 4.17 6.70
CA TYR A 35 -16.03 3.10 7.44
C TYR A 35 -14.78 3.57 8.18
N VAL A 36 -14.48 4.86 8.16
CA VAL A 36 -13.36 5.43 8.93
C VAL A 36 -13.63 5.32 10.42
N ILE A 37 -12.69 4.71 11.14
CA ILE A 37 -12.78 4.53 12.58
C ILE A 37 -12.30 5.82 13.26
N ARG A 38 -13.23 6.50 13.92
CA ARG A 38 -12.92 7.71 14.71
C ARG A 38 -12.85 7.37 16.20
N LYS A 39 -11.82 7.82 16.87
CA LYS A 39 -11.63 7.65 18.30
C LYS A 39 -11.36 8.97 18.96
N ARG A 40 -11.97 9.17 20.14
CA ARG A 40 -11.75 10.38 20.95
C ARG A 40 -10.25 10.60 21.16
N ASN A 41 -9.81 11.81 20.83
CA ASN A 41 -8.44 12.25 21.06
C ASN A 41 -8.09 12.18 22.56
N ASN A 42 -6.90 11.73 22.84
CA ASN A 42 -6.27 11.84 24.15
C ASN A 42 -4.75 11.95 23.95
N ASN A 43 -3.97 12.12 25.00
CA ASN A 43 -2.51 12.30 24.90
C ASN A 43 -1.76 11.15 24.23
N LYS A 44 -2.42 10.00 23.99
CA LYS A 44 -1.83 8.80 23.39
C LYS A 44 -2.41 8.50 22.01
N ILE A 45 -3.64 8.92 21.74
CA ILE A 45 -4.41 8.69 20.53
C ILE A 45 -4.67 10.01 19.86
N PHE A 46 -4.05 10.23 18.72
CA PHE A 46 -4.18 11.42 17.89
C PHE A 46 -3.97 11.05 16.42
N THR A 47 -4.44 11.90 15.52
CA THR A 47 -4.23 11.68 14.08
C THR A 47 -2.77 11.86 13.72
N SER A 48 -2.25 10.96 12.89
CA SER A 48 -0.86 11.01 12.42
C SER A 48 -0.63 12.21 11.51
N VAL A 49 0.39 13.00 11.82
CA VAL A 49 0.76 14.18 11.03
C VAL A 49 2.24 14.13 10.68
N LYS A 50 2.56 14.35 9.41
CA LYS A 50 3.93 14.49 8.91
C LYS A 50 4.13 15.87 8.31
N LYS A 51 4.86 16.74 9.02
CA LYS A 51 5.18 18.10 8.58
C LYS A 51 6.55 18.14 7.93
N ARG A 52 6.63 18.55 6.67
CA ARG A 52 7.89 18.81 5.97
C ARG A 52 8.16 20.30 5.99
N ILE A 53 9.34 20.69 6.48
CA ILE A 53 9.84 22.04 6.41
C ILE A 53 10.76 22.10 5.21
N VAL A 54 10.40 22.94 4.25
CA VAL A 54 11.14 23.13 3.00
C VAL A 54 11.49 24.61 2.84
N SER A 55 12.64 24.90 2.26
CA SER A 55 13.04 26.24 1.83
C SER A 55 13.36 26.18 0.35
N GLU A 56 12.62 26.93 -0.47
CA GLU A 56 12.65 26.84 -1.93
C GLU A 56 12.45 25.39 -2.40
N SER A 57 13.50 24.75 -2.92
CA SER A 57 13.47 23.33 -3.35
C SER A 57 14.17 22.39 -2.37
N HIS A 58 14.70 22.89 -1.25
CA HIS A 58 15.48 22.09 -0.30
C HIS A 58 14.63 21.60 0.88
N HIS A 59 14.66 20.30 1.10
CA HIS A 59 14.05 19.69 2.28
C HIS A 59 14.95 19.91 3.51
N ILE A 60 14.48 20.73 4.47
CA ILE A 60 15.24 21.04 5.69
C ILE A 60 15.07 19.95 6.74
N CYS A 61 13.84 19.65 7.13
CA CYS A 61 13.55 18.60 8.08
C CYS A 61 12.11 18.09 7.96
N ARG A 62 11.84 16.92 8.59
CA ARG A 62 10.50 16.38 8.76
C ARG A 62 10.20 16.16 10.24
N ILE A 63 9.02 16.60 10.67
CA ILE A 63 8.50 16.40 12.01
C ILE A 63 7.34 15.42 11.90
N ASP A 64 7.50 14.24 12.49
CA ASP A 64 6.50 13.18 12.50
C ASP A 64 5.84 13.11 13.88
N LYS A 65 4.52 13.32 13.93
CA LYS A 65 3.67 13.14 15.11
C LYS A 65 2.79 11.91 14.86
N GLU A 66 3.05 10.80 15.53
CA GLU A 66 2.36 9.53 15.30
C GLU A 66 2.05 8.82 16.63
N PRO A 67 0.83 8.25 16.82
CA PRO A 67 0.54 7.40 17.96
C PRO A 67 1.38 6.12 17.88
N SER A 68 1.68 5.51 19.02
CA SER A 68 2.44 4.26 19.03
C SER A 68 1.60 3.11 18.43
N GLN A 69 2.28 2.18 17.77
CA GLN A 69 1.61 0.99 17.22
C GLN A 69 0.83 0.22 18.30
N LYS A 70 1.36 0.16 19.53
CA LYS A 70 0.72 -0.54 20.66
C LYS A 70 -0.62 0.09 21.01
N GLU A 71 -0.69 1.41 21.00
CA GLU A 71 -1.93 2.14 21.29
C GLU A 71 -2.96 1.96 20.19
N VAL A 72 -2.56 2.05 18.92
CA VAL A 72 -3.45 1.79 17.79
C VAL A 72 -3.96 0.35 17.82
N LYS A 73 -3.09 -0.65 18.02
CA LYS A 73 -3.49 -2.06 18.15
C LYS A 73 -4.50 -2.30 19.26
N SER A 74 -4.33 -1.67 20.42
CA SER A 74 -5.23 -1.88 21.58
C SER A 74 -6.66 -1.42 21.34
N ILE A 75 -6.87 -0.51 20.39
CA ILE A 75 -8.17 0.10 20.11
C ILE A 75 -8.82 -0.50 18.87
N SER A 76 -8.00 -1.00 17.95
CA SER A 76 -8.41 -1.12 16.56
C SER A 76 -9.16 -2.41 16.22
N TYR A 77 -8.91 -3.55 16.89
CA TYR A 77 -9.41 -4.82 16.39
C TYR A 77 -10.94 -4.92 16.37
N GLU A 78 -11.61 -4.62 17.48
CA GLU A 78 -13.09 -4.69 17.56
C GLU A 78 -13.77 -3.72 16.61
N PHE A 79 -13.28 -2.46 16.58
CA PHE A 79 -13.81 -1.45 15.66
C PHE A 79 -13.50 -1.78 14.21
N PHE A 80 -12.31 -2.30 13.94
CA PHE A 80 -11.91 -2.76 12.62
C PHE A 80 -12.84 -3.90 12.15
N GLU A 81 -13.03 -4.92 12.96
CA GLU A 81 -13.92 -6.04 12.66
C GLU A 81 -15.34 -5.58 12.38
N LYS A 82 -15.89 -4.69 13.23
CA LYS A 82 -17.24 -4.14 13.07
C LYS A 82 -17.38 -3.40 11.73
N ASN A 83 -16.45 -2.47 11.43
CA ASN A 83 -16.53 -1.67 10.21
C ASN A 83 -16.24 -2.50 8.97
N LEU A 84 -15.30 -3.45 9.02
CA LEU A 84 -15.04 -4.38 7.93
C LEU A 84 -16.28 -5.23 7.61
N LYS A 85 -16.93 -5.82 8.63
CA LYS A 85 -18.16 -6.57 8.45
C LYS A 85 -19.27 -5.71 7.84
N LYS A 86 -19.43 -4.47 8.31
CA LYS A 86 -20.39 -3.53 7.77
C LYS A 86 -20.13 -3.27 6.29
N ALA A 87 -18.91 -2.89 5.92
CA ALA A 87 -18.52 -2.61 4.54
C ALA A 87 -18.80 -3.81 3.61
N ILE A 88 -18.34 -5.01 3.98
CA ILE A 88 -18.50 -6.23 3.16
C ILE A 88 -19.95 -6.68 3.07
N SER A 89 -20.77 -6.41 4.09
CA SER A 89 -22.21 -6.78 4.06
C SER A 89 -23.06 -5.85 3.21
N GLN A 90 -22.63 -4.61 3.02
CA GLN A 90 -23.38 -3.58 2.30
C GLN A 90 -22.96 -3.44 0.84
N ASN A 91 -21.73 -3.83 0.51
CA ASN A 91 -21.16 -3.59 -0.81
C ASN A 91 -20.46 -4.83 -1.38
N GLU A 92 -20.45 -4.92 -2.72
CA GLU A 92 -19.63 -5.87 -3.46
C GLU A 92 -18.41 -5.13 -4.02
N TYR A 93 -17.22 -5.62 -3.67
CA TYR A 93 -15.96 -5.01 -4.09
C TYR A 93 -15.29 -5.83 -5.19
N LYS A 94 -14.75 -5.16 -6.20
CA LYS A 94 -13.88 -5.81 -7.19
C LYS A 94 -12.55 -6.25 -6.57
N PHE A 95 -12.00 -5.44 -5.69
CA PHE A 95 -10.77 -5.71 -4.95
C PHE A 95 -10.82 -5.20 -3.52
N THR A 96 -10.15 -5.91 -2.63
CA THR A 96 -9.79 -5.41 -1.30
C THR A 96 -8.31 -5.03 -1.35
N VAL A 97 -8.00 -3.77 -1.05
CA VAL A 97 -6.63 -3.25 -1.10
C VAL A 97 -6.13 -2.97 0.31
N ILE A 98 -4.97 -3.50 0.65
CA ILE A 98 -4.29 -3.25 1.92
C ILE A 98 -3.02 -2.45 1.63
N SER A 99 -2.97 -1.20 2.08
CA SER A 99 -1.77 -0.37 2.10
C SER A 99 -1.25 -0.32 3.54
N ASP A 100 -0.26 -1.15 3.83
CA ASP A 100 0.30 -1.30 5.18
C ASP A 100 1.44 -0.32 5.41
N TYR A 101 1.33 0.51 6.43
CA TYR A 101 2.36 1.46 6.87
C TYR A 101 2.98 1.06 8.22
N ALA A 102 2.66 -0.13 8.72
CA ALA A 102 3.11 -0.61 10.03
C ALA A 102 2.76 0.35 11.20
N LYS A 103 1.59 0.99 11.14
CA LYS A 103 1.11 1.91 12.17
C LYS A 103 0.12 1.27 13.16
N GLY A 104 0.05 -0.06 13.18
CA GLY A 104 -0.71 -0.83 14.17
C GLY A 104 -2.12 -1.23 13.76
N MET A 105 -2.68 -0.73 12.66
CA MET A 105 -3.99 -1.15 12.18
C MET A 105 -3.95 -2.52 11.50
N ILE A 106 -2.94 -2.78 10.70
CA ILE A 106 -2.72 -4.06 10.04
C ILE A 106 -1.83 -4.94 10.94
N SER A 107 -2.37 -6.08 11.36
CA SER A 107 -1.71 -7.12 12.16
C SER A 107 -2.01 -8.49 11.56
N LYS A 108 -1.43 -9.55 12.12
CA LYS A 108 -1.75 -10.94 11.72
C LYS A 108 -3.24 -11.23 11.87
N GLU A 109 -3.83 -10.76 12.96
CA GLU A 109 -5.25 -10.97 13.29
C GLU A 109 -6.16 -10.23 12.31
N THR A 110 -5.89 -8.93 12.05
CA THR A 110 -6.70 -8.14 11.10
C THR A 110 -6.54 -8.64 9.67
N TYR A 111 -5.32 -9.04 9.25
CA TYR A 111 -5.13 -9.66 7.95
C TYR A 111 -5.88 -11.00 7.81
N SER A 112 -5.81 -11.86 8.84
CA SER A 112 -6.54 -13.13 8.87
C SER A 112 -8.05 -12.91 8.77
N LEU A 113 -8.57 -11.88 9.44
CA LEU A 113 -9.98 -11.51 9.36
C LEU A 113 -10.37 -11.04 7.95
N ILE A 114 -9.56 -10.17 7.32
CA ILE A 114 -9.78 -9.74 5.94
C ILE A 114 -9.79 -10.96 5.00
N ASN A 115 -8.77 -11.82 5.11
CA ASN A 115 -8.65 -13.01 4.26
C ASN A 115 -9.82 -13.99 4.41
N LYS A 116 -10.41 -14.05 5.61
CA LYS A 116 -11.60 -14.88 5.89
C LYS A 116 -12.88 -14.28 5.36
N LEU A 117 -13.06 -12.97 5.45
CA LEU A 117 -14.32 -12.29 5.16
C LEU A 117 -14.41 -11.74 3.75
N SER A 118 -13.29 -11.35 3.15
CA SER A 118 -13.27 -10.77 1.80
C SER A 118 -13.67 -11.83 0.76
N LYS A 119 -14.66 -11.49 -0.04
CA LYS A 119 -15.07 -12.27 -1.23
C LYS A 119 -14.29 -11.83 -2.48
N SER A 120 -13.70 -10.65 -2.43
CA SER A 120 -12.91 -10.07 -3.53
C SER A 120 -11.43 -10.44 -3.41
N PRO A 121 -10.69 -10.48 -4.54
CA PRO A 121 -9.24 -10.67 -4.52
C PRO A 121 -8.53 -9.59 -3.68
N ILE A 122 -7.52 -9.99 -2.92
CA ILE A 122 -6.79 -9.09 -2.00
C ILE A 122 -5.48 -8.66 -2.66
N ILE A 123 -5.27 -7.35 -2.75
CA ILE A 123 -4.01 -6.72 -3.19
C ILE A 123 -3.35 -6.09 -1.98
N VAL A 124 -2.07 -6.37 -1.76
CA VAL A 124 -1.35 -5.93 -0.56
C VAL A 124 -0.07 -5.18 -0.93
N ASP A 125 0.09 -3.98 -0.37
CA ASP A 125 1.38 -3.30 -0.22
C ASP A 125 1.91 -3.58 1.19
N PRO A 126 2.89 -4.48 1.36
CA PRO A 126 3.25 -5.03 2.67
C PRO A 126 4.27 -4.16 3.41
N LYS A 127 4.33 -4.37 4.75
CA LYS A 127 5.46 -3.94 5.57
C LYS A 127 6.02 -5.13 6.36
N PRO A 128 7.23 -5.60 6.05
CA PRO A 128 7.84 -6.79 6.63
C PRO A 128 7.93 -6.77 8.15
N ILE A 129 8.13 -5.59 8.75
CA ILE A 129 8.22 -5.40 10.20
C ILE A 129 7.00 -5.94 10.97
N ASN A 130 5.84 -6.04 10.31
CA ASN A 130 4.63 -6.62 10.90
C ASN A 130 4.66 -8.15 10.96
N LYS A 131 5.64 -8.79 10.29
CA LYS A 131 5.82 -10.26 10.23
C LYS A 131 4.54 -11.00 9.85
N ILE A 132 3.84 -10.50 8.85
CA ILE A 132 2.63 -11.10 8.29
C ILE A 132 3.01 -11.90 7.05
N ASP A 133 2.51 -13.12 6.95
CA ASP A 133 2.80 -14.00 5.81
C ASP A 133 1.99 -13.63 4.54
N TYR A 134 0.97 -12.78 4.65
CA TYR A 134 0.07 -12.35 3.57
C TYR A 134 -0.49 -13.49 2.72
N LYS A 135 -0.85 -14.61 3.38
CA LYS A 135 -1.36 -15.83 2.72
C LYS A 135 -2.56 -15.55 1.84
N ASN A 136 -2.59 -16.21 0.67
CA ASN A 136 -3.66 -16.11 -0.34
C ASN A 136 -3.80 -14.73 -0.98
N ALA A 137 -2.85 -13.82 -0.85
CA ALA A 137 -2.89 -12.55 -1.58
C ALA A 137 -2.98 -12.81 -3.10
N PHE A 138 -3.89 -12.12 -3.77
CA PHE A 138 -3.99 -12.14 -5.22
C PHE A 138 -2.80 -11.43 -5.86
N ILE A 139 -2.43 -10.26 -5.30
CA ILE A 139 -1.19 -9.56 -5.62
C ILE A 139 -0.53 -9.13 -4.30
N LEU A 140 0.75 -9.44 -4.14
CA LEU A 140 1.61 -8.84 -3.13
C LEU A 140 2.58 -7.90 -3.85
N LYS A 141 2.66 -6.62 -3.41
CA LYS A 141 3.48 -5.58 -4.06
C LYS A 141 4.55 -5.01 -3.11
N PRO A 142 5.58 -5.76 -2.75
CA PRO A 142 6.73 -5.23 -2.02
C PRO A 142 7.66 -4.44 -2.95
N ASN A 143 8.55 -3.63 -2.38
CA ASN A 143 9.77 -3.25 -3.05
C ASN A 143 10.85 -4.35 -2.92
N LYS A 144 11.98 -4.19 -3.64
CA LYS A 144 13.08 -5.17 -3.61
C LYS A 144 13.57 -5.49 -2.21
N LYS A 145 13.80 -4.47 -1.37
CA LYS A 145 14.23 -4.67 0.01
C LYS A 145 13.17 -5.44 0.84
N GLU A 146 11.91 -5.07 0.68
CA GLU A 146 10.81 -5.70 1.41
C GLU A 146 10.62 -7.17 1.05
N ILE A 147 10.77 -7.54 -0.24
CA ILE A 147 10.64 -8.96 -0.62
C ILE A 147 11.81 -9.80 -0.10
N LEU A 148 13.02 -9.28 -0.06
CA LEU A 148 14.17 -9.97 0.51
C LEU A 148 13.95 -10.23 2.01
N GLU A 149 13.47 -9.24 2.75
CA GLU A 149 13.13 -9.38 4.16
C GLU A 149 12.00 -10.39 4.39
N LEU A 150 10.93 -10.35 3.58
CA LEU A 150 9.81 -11.29 3.64
C LEU A 150 10.22 -12.73 3.32
N ALA A 151 11.13 -12.91 2.37
CA ALA A 151 11.66 -14.21 1.98
C ALA A 151 12.81 -14.69 2.89
N ASN A 152 13.20 -13.90 3.91
CA ASN A 152 14.34 -14.15 4.79
C ASN A 152 15.67 -14.34 4.03
N VAL A 153 15.89 -13.52 3.02
CA VAL A 153 17.13 -13.50 2.23
C VAL A 153 18.05 -12.43 2.79
N GLU A 154 19.20 -12.84 3.32
CA GLU A 154 20.24 -11.94 3.85
C GLU A 154 21.26 -11.62 2.76
N ILE A 155 20.92 -10.64 1.91
CA ILE A 155 21.78 -10.16 0.82
C ILE A 155 21.72 -8.64 0.78
N ASP A 156 22.83 -8.01 0.35
CA ASP A 156 22.82 -6.58 0.06
C ASP A 156 21.90 -6.28 -1.14
N PRO A 157 20.82 -5.53 -0.96
CA PRO A 157 19.87 -5.24 -2.04
C PRO A 157 20.48 -4.49 -3.23
N SER A 158 21.67 -3.90 -3.09
CA SER A 158 22.32 -3.15 -4.15
C SER A 158 23.04 -4.01 -5.19
N ASN A 159 23.34 -5.26 -4.87
CA ASN A 159 24.31 -6.07 -5.62
C ASN A 159 23.74 -7.20 -6.48
N GLU A 160 22.42 -7.50 -6.41
CA GLU A 160 21.88 -8.65 -7.12
C GLU A 160 20.60 -8.34 -7.90
N ASP A 161 20.45 -8.96 -9.06
CA ASP A 161 19.20 -8.96 -9.82
C ASP A 161 18.16 -9.85 -9.11
N ILE A 162 16.92 -9.41 -9.06
CA ILE A 162 15.79 -10.22 -8.56
C ILE A 162 15.69 -11.56 -9.28
N ALA A 163 16.08 -11.62 -10.55
CA ALA A 163 16.08 -12.85 -11.33
C ALA A 163 17.04 -13.92 -10.78
N GLU A 164 18.14 -13.51 -10.12
CA GLU A 164 19.11 -14.42 -9.50
C GLU A 164 18.58 -14.98 -8.17
N LEU A 165 17.62 -14.29 -7.54
CA LEU A 165 16.99 -14.68 -6.28
C LEU A 165 15.70 -15.48 -6.46
N LYS A 166 15.56 -16.14 -7.60
CA LYS A 166 14.36 -16.85 -8.03
C LYS A 166 13.91 -17.93 -7.03
N GLU A 167 14.82 -18.73 -6.53
CA GLU A 167 14.49 -19.87 -5.66
C GLU A 167 13.84 -19.46 -4.35
N PRO A 168 14.44 -18.59 -3.49
CA PRO A 168 13.83 -18.17 -2.24
C PRO A 168 12.52 -17.38 -2.45
N ILE A 169 12.41 -16.61 -3.54
CA ILE A 169 11.18 -15.89 -3.86
C ILE A 169 10.07 -16.88 -4.24
N PHE A 170 10.35 -17.89 -5.02
CA PHE A 170 9.37 -18.92 -5.38
C PHE A 170 8.96 -19.77 -4.18
N GLU A 171 9.89 -20.09 -3.28
CA GLU A 171 9.57 -20.77 -2.03
C GLU A 171 8.60 -19.92 -1.19
N PHE A 172 8.87 -18.63 -1.03
CA PHE A 172 8.01 -17.69 -0.32
C PHE A 172 6.60 -17.61 -0.94
N ILE A 173 6.50 -17.46 -2.27
CA ILE A 173 5.23 -17.45 -3.02
C ILE A 173 4.44 -18.73 -2.79
N ASN A 174 5.09 -19.89 -2.91
CA ASN A 174 4.44 -21.18 -2.78
C ASN A 174 3.98 -21.46 -1.35
N LYS A 175 4.84 -21.21 -0.36
CA LYS A 175 4.54 -21.37 1.07
C LYS A 175 3.30 -20.55 1.49
N ASN A 176 3.17 -19.35 0.95
CA ASN A 176 2.11 -18.41 1.33
C ASN A 176 0.94 -18.42 0.35
N ASN A 177 0.97 -19.26 -0.67
CA ASN A 177 -0.06 -19.34 -1.71
C ASN A 177 -0.39 -17.97 -2.33
N ILE A 178 0.64 -17.15 -2.57
CA ILE A 178 0.51 -15.85 -3.24
C ILE A 178 0.34 -16.13 -4.75
N LYS A 179 -0.66 -15.50 -5.36
CA LYS A 179 -0.95 -15.77 -6.77
C LYS A 179 0.01 -15.03 -7.70
N ASN A 180 0.29 -13.77 -7.39
CA ASN A 180 1.21 -12.91 -8.15
C ASN A 180 2.00 -12.03 -7.19
N LEU A 181 3.28 -11.86 -7.48
CA LEU A 181 4.15 -10.91 -6.79
C LEU A 181 4.54 -9.82 -7.78
N VAL A 182 4.39 -8.56 -7.40
CA VAL A 182 4.84 -7.40 -8.18
C VAL A 182 5.89 -6.68 -7.38
N VAL A 183 7.15 -6.80 -7.74
CA VAL A 183 8.27 -6.19 -7.01
C VAL A 183 8.68 -4.89 -7.67
N THR A 184 8.65 -3.78 -6.94
CA THR A 184 9.19 -2.49 -7.43
C THR A 184 10.67 -2.37 -7.08
N ASP A 185 11.50 -1.91 -8.03
CA ASP A 185 12.96 -1.77 -7.87
C ASP A 185 13.47 -0.39 -8.32
N GLY A 186 12.78 0.64 -7.91
CA GLY A 186 13.16 2.04 -8.15
C GLY A 186 13.42 2.34 -9.63
N ILE A 187 14.63 2.81 -9.95
CA ILE A 187 15.03 3.14 -11.31
C ILE A 187 15.12 1.93 -12.26
N ASN A 188 15.19 0.72 -11.72
CA ASN A 188 15.21 -0.50 -12.51
C ASN A 188 13.80 -0.92 -12.96
N GLY A 189 12.75 -0.26 -12.45
CA GLY A 189 11.36 -0.57 -12.80
C GLY A 189 10.70 -1.57 -11.87
N SER A 190 10.09 -2.62 -12.43
CA SER A 190 9.39 -3.62 -11.63
C SER A 190 9.46 -5.02 -12.24
N TYR A 191 9.15 -6.02 -11.42
CA TYR A 191 9.10 -7.42 -11.80
C TYR A 191 7.72 -7.98 -11.49
N LEU A 192 7.14 -8.70 -12.44
CA LEU A 192 5.97 -9.54 -12.22
C LEU A 192 6.43 -10.97 -12.09
N ILE A 193 6.13 -11.58 -10.95
CA ILE A 193 6.58 -12.92 -10.59
C ILE A 193 5.36 -13.76 -10.23
N ASN A 194 5.24 -14.90 -10.86
CA ASN A 194 4.25 -15.91 -10.51
C ASN A 194 4.95 -17.27 -10.28
N LYS A 195 4.18 -18.35 -10.09
CA LYS A 195 4.75 -19.68 -9.81
C LYS A 195 5.58 -20.28 -10.96
N LYS A 196 5.61 -19.65 -12.14
CA LYS A 196 6.23 -20.21 -13.36
C LYS A 196 7.36 -19.35 -13.90
N GLU A 197 7.25 -18.03 -13.79
CA GLU A 197 8.11 -17.11 -14.50
C GLU A 197 8.35 -15.80 -13.72
N ILE A 198 9.45 -15.15 -14.06
CA ILE A 198 9.79 -13.79 -13.67
C ILE A 198 9.83 -12.96 -14.95
N GLN A 199 9.07 -11.88 -15.00
CA GLN A 199 9.07 -10.93 -16.10
C GLN A 199 9.48 -9.55 -15.60
N HIS A 200 10.50 -8.97 -16.21
CA HIS A 200 11.00 -7.63 -15.91
C HIS A 200 10.31 -6.59 -16.78
N PHE A 201 9.97 -5.44 -16.18
CA PHE A 201 9.42 -4.26 -16.81
C PHE A 201 10.29 -3.06 -16.45
N PRO A 202 11.13 -2.55 -17.36
CA PRO A 202 12.00 -1.41 -17.08
C PRO A 202 11.19 -0.16 -16.79
N SER A 203 11.74 0.73 -15.96
CA SER A 203 11.14 2.06 -15.72
C SER A 203 11.35 2.98 -16.92
N GLU A 204 10.47 3.97 -17.05
CA GLU A 204 10.71 5.11 -17.93
C GLU A 204 11.89 5.94 -17.41
N LYS A 205 12.77 6.36 -18.31
CA LYS A 205 13.89 7.26 -17.97
C LYS A 205 13.35 8.67 -17.81
N VAL A 206 13.20 9.12 -16.58
CA VAL A 206 12.74 10.47 -16.24
C VAL A 206 13.72 11.13 -15.27
N GLU A 207 13.74 12.45 -15.27
CA GLU A 207 14.47 13.20 -14.25
C GLU A 207 13.72 13.13 -12.93
N VAL A 208 14.38 12.57 -11.90
CA VAL A 208 13.75 12.34 -10.59
C VAL A 208 13.85 13.59 -9.75
N TYR A 209 12.70 14.14 -9.36
CA TYR A 209 12.63 15.29 -8.46
C TYR A 209 12.32 14.85 -7.00
N ASP A 210 11.29 14.04 -6.80
CA ASP A 210 10.90 13.51 -5.48
C ASP A 210 10.29 12.13 -5.63
N VAL A 211 10.84 11.12 -4.96
CA VAL A 211 10.33 9.73 -4.99
C VAL A 211 9.13 9.49 -4.08
N SER A 212 8.70 10.50 -3.31
CA SER A 212 7.58 10.37 -2.37
C SER A 212 6.26 10.06 -3.08
N GLY A 213 5.61 8.97 -2.68
CA GLY A 213 4.32 8.57 -3.24
C GLY A 213 4.39 7.74 -4.53
N ALA A 214 5.59 7.46 -5.08
CA ALA A 214 5.74 6.62 -6.26
C ALA A 214 5.14 5.23 -6.07
N GLY A 215 5.37 4.60 -4.91
CA GLY A 215 4.81 3.31 -4.56
C GLY A 215 3.28 3.30 -4.43
N ASP A 216 2.72 4.39 -3.88
CA ASP A 216 1.27 4.57 -3.75
C ASP A 216 0.61 4.80 -5.11
N SER A 217 1.25 5.61 -5.96
CA SER A 217 0.81 5.84 -7.34
C SER A 217 0.87 4.57 -8.18
N PHE A 218 1.93 3.79 -8.04
CA PHE A 218 2.04 2.47 -8.65
C PHE A 218 0.89 1.56 -8.22
N LEU A 219 0.63 1.46 -6.91
CA LEU A 219 -0.46 0.64 -6.37
C LEU A 219 -1.81 1.09 -6.91
N ALA A 220 -2.09 2.39 -6.88
CA ALA A 220 -3.36 2.96 -7.37
C ALA A 220 -3.59 2.66 -8.86
N ALA A 221 -2.57 2.83 -9.69
CA ALA A 221 -2.62 2.54 -11.12
C ALA A 221 -2.78 1.04 -11.41
N LEU A 222 -2.08 0.18 -10.66
CA LEU A 222 -2.21 -1.27 -10.76
C LEU A 222 -3.64 -1.72 -10.45
N VAL A 223 -4.22 -1.23 -9.35
CA VAL A 223 -5.60 -1.53 -8.94
C VAL A 223 -6.59 -1.01 -9.98
N PHE A 224 -6.39 0.19 -10.49
CA PHE A 224 -7.24 0.78 -11.54
C PHE A 224 -7.28 -0.10 -12.78
N CYS A 225 -6.14 -0.53 -13.30
CA CYS A 225 -6.08 -1.40 -14.48
C CYS A 225 -6.73 -2.76 -14.22
N CYS A 226 -6.44 -3.40 -13.09
CA CYS A 226 -7.05 -4.67 -12.70
C CYS A 226 -8.58 -4.53 -12.57
N SER A 227 -9.08 -3.43 -12.01
CA SER A 227 -10.52 -3.15 -11.86
C SER A 227 -11.22 -2.93 -13.20
N ASN A 228 -10.48 -2.52 -14.23
CA ASN A 228 -10.97 -2.39 -15.60
C ASN A 228 -10.67 -3.61 -16.47
N ASN A 229 -10.47 -4.79 -15.85
CA ASN A 229 -10.25 -6.08 -16.51
C ASN A 229 -9.02 -6.13 -17.45
N LYS A 230 -8.04 -5.24 -17.23
CA LYS A 230 -6.76 -5.35 -17.93
C LYS A 230 -6.00 -6.56 -17.42
N ASN A 231 -5.23 -7.20 -18.31
CA ASN A 231 -4.34 -8.27 -17.88
C ASN A 231 -3.21 -7.71 -16.99
N LEU A 232 -2.55 -8.59 -16.26
CA LEU A 232 -1.59 -8.18 -15.24
C LEU A 232 -0.33 -7.53 -15.85
N ILE A 233 0.08 -7.96 -17.05
CA ILE A 233 1.22 -7.40 -17.78
C ILE A 233 0.94 -5.94 -18.16
N GLU A 234 -0.23 -5.66 -18.74
CA GLU A 234 -0.66 -4.30 -19.06
C GLU A 234 -0.79 -3.44 -17.80
N SER A 235 -1.31 -4.03 -16.71
CA SER A 235 -1.50 -3.33 -15.44
C SER A 235 -0.17 -2.91 -14.82
N VAL A 236 0.85 -3.77 -14.85
CA VAL A 236 2.20 -3.45 -14.34
C VAL A 236 2.89 -2.41 -15.21
N LYS A 237 2.80 -2.51 -16.55
CA LYS A 237 3.33 -1.49 -17.46
C LYS A 237 2.74 -0.11 -17.19
N PHE A 238 1.41 -0.04 -17.07
CA PHE A 238 0.73 1.22 -16.77
C PHE A 238 1.12 1.76 -15.40
N ALA A 239 1.26 0.89 -14.38
CA ALA A 239 1.67 1.27 -13.05
C ALA A 239 3.11 1.85 -13.00
N ASN A 240 4.04 1.31 -13.81
CA ASN A 240 5.39 1.88 -13.96
C ASN A 240 5.33 3.31 -14.53
N ILE A 241 4.55 3.52 -15.59
CA ILE A 241 4.38 4.86 -16.19
C ILE A 241 3.78 5.82 -15.16
N ALA A 242 2.74 5.41 -14.45
CA ALA A 242 2.09 6.23 -13.43
C ALA A 242 3.05 6.62 -12.30
N ALA A 243 3.88 5.68 -11.81
CA ALA A 243 4.90 5.97 -10.82
C ALA A 243 5.95 6.96 -11.35
N SER A 244 6.39 6.78 -12.60
CA SER A 244 7.37 7.68 -13.24
C SER A 244 6.84 9.11 -13.39
N THR A 245 5.55 9.30 -13.68
CA THR A 245 4.93 10.63 -13.76
C THR A 245 4.81 11.32 -12.40
N THR A 246 4.73 10.55 -11.31
CA THR A 246 4.64 11.12 -9.96
C THR A 246 5.97 11.71 -9.49
N ILE A 247 7.09 11.07 -9.81
CA ILE A 247 8.41 11.44 -9.30
C ILE A 247 9.07 12.67 -9.97
N VAL A 248 8.46 13.18 -11.04
CA VAL A 248 8.93 14.41 -11.73
C VAL A 248 8.36 15.69 -11.09
N HIS A 249 7.49 15.57 -10.09
CA HIS A 249 6.90 16.68 -9.37
C HIS A 249 7.38 16.75 -7.92
N SER A 250 7.38 17.97 -7.34
CA SER A 250 7.68 18.15 -5.92
C SER A 250 6.53 17.70 -5.04
N GLY A 251 6.82 16.92 -4.02
CA GLY A 251 5.84 16.43 -3.04
C GLY A 251 4.96 15.29 -3.57
N THR A 252 3.98 14.90 -2.76
CA THR A 252 3.03 13.84 -3.13
C THR A 252 1.95 14.39 -4.06
N THR A 253 2.12 14.20 -5.36
CA THR A 253 1.12 14.61 -6.37
C THR A 253 0.27 13.42 -6.75
N PRO A 254 -1.07 13.50 -6.63
CA PRO A 254 -1.93 12.41 -7.04
C PRO A 254 -1.99 12.29 -8.56
N LEU A 255 -2.20 11.06 -9.03
CA LEU A 255 -2.41 10.80 -10.45
C LEU A 255 -3.65 11.56 -10.96
N LEU A 256 -3.51 12.23 -12.08
CA LEU A 256 -4.59 12.88 -12.80
C LEU A 256 -5.05 11.99 -13.95
N LYS A 257 -6.32 12.13 -14.34
CA LYS A 257 -6.86 11.51 -15.56
C LYS A 257 -6.15 12.02 -16.80
#